data_1969a974a9ee961bd66937c51f33d6b0
#
_entry.id   1969a974a9ee961bd66937c51f33d6b0
#
_cell.length_a   1.000
_cell.length_b   1.000
_cell.length_c   1.000
_cell.angle_alpha   90.00
_cell.angle_beta   90.00
_cell.angle_gamma   90.00
#
_symmetry.space_group_name_H-M   'P 1'
#
loop_
_entity.id
_entity.type
_entity.pdbx_description
1 polymer ?
#
loop_
_entity_poly.entity_id
_entity_poly.type
_entity_poly.pdbx_seq_one_letter_code
_entity_poly.pdbx_strand_id
1 'polypeptide(L)'
;MKRKAFIGSLLVGAAAGSVLNSCAEPKTNNTNMDTSLSKETIVHSVYFWLKEGITAEEEKDFLNFFTTLSKIEGIKELKYGKPAPTTPRPVVDNSFSYLLLITFNNMDEINVYENHPDHLAAIEIYKKYWTKVEVKDAILM
;
A
#
# COMPACT_ATOMS: atom_id res chain seq x y z
N MET A 1 67.85 8.21 -8.14
CA MET A 1 68.91 8.88 -7.29
C MET A 1 68.34 9.19 -5.92
N LYS A 2 69.07 8.64 -4.88
CA LYS A 2 69.14 9.04 -3.46
C LYS A 2 67.80 9.05 -2.66
N ARG A 3 67.44 8.01 -1.90
CA ARG A 3 67.81 7.65 -0.52
C ARG A 3 67.98 8.85 0.43
N LYS A 4 67.14 8.87 1.53
CA LYS A 4 67.65 8.88 2.91
C LYS A 4 66.55 8.59 3.88
N ALA A 5 66.79 7.57 4.71
CA ALA A 5 66.09 7.24 5.94
C ALA A 5 66.63 8.12 7.08
N PHE A 6 65.80 8.33 8.11
CA PHE A 6 66.30 8.64 9.45
C PHE A 6 65.44 7.97 10.52
N ILE A 7 66.16 7.31 11.39
CA ILE A 7 65.77 6.51 12.59
C ILE A 7 65.85 7.43 13.82
N GLY A 8 64.99 7.16 14.80
CA GLY A 8 65.14 7.72 16.14
C GLY A 8 63.90 7.48 16.99
N SER A 9 63.84 6.47 17.67
CA SER A 9 64.06 6.02 19.08
C SER A 9 63.04 6.56 20.07
N LEU A 10 62.29 5.59 20.64
CA LEU A 10 61.87 5.33 22.06
C LEU A 10 61.55 6.49 23.00
N LEU A 11 60.36 6.38 23.61
CA LEU A 11 60.25 6.36 25.08
C LEU A 11 58.89 5.78 25.54
N VAL A 12 58.98 4.94 26.56
CA VAL A 12 57.94 4.15 27.24
C VAL A 12 57.15 5.05 28.18
N GLY A 13 55.83 4.86 28.24
CA GLY A 13 54.98 5.42 29.27
C GLY A 13 53.68 4.59 29.38
N ALA A 14 53.67 3.72 30.36
CA ALA A 14 52.47 2.95 30.73
C ALA A 14 51.49 3.86 31.52
N ALA A 15 50.23 3.92 31.04
CA ALA A 15 49.12 4.34 31.89
C ALA A 15 47.89 3.52 31.50
N ALA A 16 47.46 2.65 32.40
CA ALA A 16 46.22 1.91 32.32
C ALA A 16 45.04 2.86 32.42
N GLY A 17 44.24 2.90 31.38
CA GLY A 17 42.93 3.55 31.35
C GLY A 17 41.92 2.64 30.71
N SER A 18 41.11 1.97 31.52
CA SER A 18 39.98 1.16 31.08
C SER A 18 38.94 2.07 30.45
N VAL A 19 38.91 2.14 29.13
CA VAL A 19 37.78 2.71 28.39
C VAL A 19 36.76 1.59 28.17
N LEU A 20 35.68 1.63 28.97
CA LEU A 20 34.47 0.88 28.68
C LEU A 20 33.93 1.38 27.37
N ASN A 21 34.19 0.58 26.31
CA ASN A 21 33.59 0.81 24.98
C ASN A 21 32.13 0.42 25.07
N SER A 22 31.28 1.38 25.44
CA SER A 22 29.83 1.25 25.34
C SER A 22 29.49 1.30 23.87
N CYS A 23 29.37 0.13 23.22
CA CYS A 23 28.75 -0.01 21.93
C CYS A 23 27.26 0.34 22.13
N ALA A 24 26.92 1.61 21.89
CA ALA A 24 25.55 1.99 21.67
C ALA A 24 25.15 1.40 20.30
N GLU A 25 24.44 0.28 20.33
CA GLU A 25 23.74 -0.21 19.16
C GLU A 25 22.77 0.88 18.68
N PRO A 26 22.76 1.22 17.39
CA PRO A 26 21.71 2.08 16.85
C PRO A 26 20.39 1.35 17.04
N LYS A 27 19.53 1.88 17.90
CA LYS A 27 18.13 1.47 17.95
C LYS A 27 17.53 1.80 16.59
N THR A 28 17.50 0.81 15.70
CA THR A 28 16.64 0.85 14.54
C THR A 28 15.22 0.91 15.10
N ASN A 29 14.63 2.09 15.06
CA ASN A 29 13.20 2.25 15.20
C ASN A 29 12.55 1.56 14.02
N ASN A 30 12.40 0.24 14.13
CA ASN A 30 11.56 -0.52 13.24
C ASN A 30 10.12 -0.17 13.63
N THR A 31 9.62 0.94 13.13
CA THR A 31 8.19 1.19 13.05
C THR A 31 7.65 0.16 12.07
N ASN A 32 7.48 -1.07 12.55
CA ASN A 32 6.55 -1.99 11.93
C ASN A 32 5.20 -1.28 12.00
N MET A 33 4.82 -0.60 10.91
CA MET A 33 3.42 -0.30 10.70
C MET A 33 2.77 -1.68 10.69
N ASP A 34 2.06 -1.98 11.77
CA ASP A 34 1.23 -3.17 11.85
C ASP A 34 0.16 -3.03 10.75
N THR A 35 0.47 -3.61 9.59
CA THR A 35 -0.44 -3.71 8.44
C THR A 35 -1.37 -4.90 8.60
N SER A 36 -1.38 -5.53 9.79
CA SER A 36 -2.28 -6.65 10.07
C SER A 36 -3.73 -6.16 10.01
N LEU A 37 -4.53 -6.89 9.27
CA LEU A 37 -5.97 -6.70 9.26
C LEU A 37 -6.50 -7.14 10.64
N SER A 38 -6.98 -6.19 11.43
CA SER A 38 -7.54 -6.46 12.75
C SER A 38 -8.94 -7.06 12.63
N LYS A 39 -9.41 -7.70 13.71
CA LYS A 39 -10.83 -8.04 13.85
C LYS A 39 -11.68 -6.79 13.68
N GLU A 40 -12.91 -6.98 13.17
CA GLU A 40 -13.86 -5.90 12.86
C GLU A 40 -13.48 -5.02 11.67
N THR A 41 -12.29 -5.21 11.06
CA THR A 41 -11.97 -4.54 9.80
C THR A 41 -13.01 -4.87 8.74
N ILE A 42 -13.58 -3.84 8.12
CA ILE A 42 -14.45 -3.99 6.96
C ILE A 42 -13.59 -4.10 5.72
N VAL A 43 -13.85 -5.11 4.91
CA VAL A 43 -13.24 -5.32 3.59
C VAL A 43 -14.30 -5.05 2.54
N HIS A 44 -14.12 -3.99 1.77
CA HIS A 44 -14.98 -3.55 0.69
C HIS A 44 -14.32 -3.90 -0.64
N SER A 45 -14.84 -4.92 -1.32
CA SER A 45 -14.29 -5.43 -2.59
C SER A 45 -15.22 -5.06 -3.73
N VAL A 46 -14.72 -4.27 -4.68
CA VAL A 46 -15.50 -3.79 -5.82
C VAL A 46 -14.89 -4.32 -7.11
N TYR A 47 -15.68 -5.06 -7.88
CA TYR A 47 -15.28 -5.63 -9.15
C TYR A 47 -15.88 -4.82 -10.29
N PHE A 48 -15.07 -4.43 -11.28
CA PHE A 48 -15.47 -3.66 -12.43
C PHE A 48 -15.29 -4.45 -13.71
N TRP A 49 -16.32 -4.43 -14.56
CA TRP A 49 -16.25 -4.87 -15.95
C TRP A 49 -16.28 -3.65 -16.84
N LEU A 50 -15.14 -3.33 -17.45
CA LEU A 50 -15.06 -2.19 -18.36
C LEU A 50 -15.79 -2.49 -19.66
N LYS A 51 -16.23 -1.43 -20.34
CA LYS A 51 -16.88 -1.55 -21.65
C LYS A 51 -15.92 -2.16 -22.68
N GLU A 52 -16.44 -2.90 -23.64
CA GLU A 52 -15.67 -3.40 -24.77
C GLU A 52 -15.09 -2.25 -25.60
N GLY A 53 -13.89 -2.44 -26.14
CA GLY A 53 -13.23 -1.45 -27.00
C GLY A 53 -12.75 -0.19 -26.27
N ILE A 54 -12.65 -0.22 -24.93
CA ILE A 54 -12.04 0.88 -24.18
C ILE A 54 -10.60 1.10 -24.65
N THR A 55 -10.22 2.35 -24.94
CA THR A 55 -8.85 2.68 -25.36
C THR A 55 -7.90 2.72 -24.16
N ALA A 56 -6.60 2.70 -24.43
CA ALA A 56 -5.58 2.80 -23.36
C ALA A 56 -5.66 4.15 -22.61
N GLU A 57 -6.01 5.22 -23.33
CA GLU A 57 -6.22 6.54 -22.73
C GLU A 57 -7.45 6.56 -21.82
N GLU A 58 -8.55 5.96 -22.25
CA GLU A 58 -9.77 5.85 -21.45
C GLU A 58 -9.56 4.95 -20.23
N GLU A 59 -8.84 3.83 -20.39
CA GLU A 59 -8.48 2.96 -19.26
C GLU A 59 -7.59 3.71 -18.25
N LYS A 60 -6.63 4.50 -18.72
CA LYS A 60 -5.80 5.36 -17.88
C LYS A 60 -6.63 6.41 -17.15
N ASP A 61 -7.60 7.03 -17.82
CA ASP A 61 -8.50 7.99 -17.18
C ASP A 61 -9.39 7.30 -16.15
N PHE A 62 -9.90 6.09 -16.45
CA PHE A 62 -10.63 5.28 -15.45
C PHE A 62 -9.82 5.06 -14.17
N LEU A 63 -8.52 4.84 -14.23
CA LEU A 63 -7.67 4.65 -13.04
C LEU A 63 -7.58 5.89 -12.16
N ASN A 64 -7.88 7.09 -12.68
CA ASN A 64 -8.01 8.30 -11.88
C ASN A 64 -9.19 8.21 -10.90
N PHE A 65 -10.21 7.38 -11.18
CA PHE A 65 -11.27 7.07 -10.24
C PHE A 65 -10.70 6.57 -8.91
N PHE A 66 -9.82 5.57 -8.94
CA PHE A 66 -9.20 5.01 -7.75
C PHE A 66 -8.31 6.04 -7.02
N THR A 67 -7.58 6.86 -7.79
CA THR A 67 -6.78 7.97 -7.24
C THR A 67 -7.66 9.02 -6.56
N THR A 68 -8.84 9.29 -7.11
CA THR A 68 -9.80 10.23 -6.50
C THR A 68 -10.34 9.67 -5.21
N LEU A 69 -10.77 8.42 -5.20
CA LEU A 69 -11.29 7.75 -4.01
C LEU A 69 -10.26 7.67 -2.88
N SER A 70 -8.98 7.45 -3.20
CA SER A 70 -7.92 7.32 -2.19
C SER A 70 -7.69 8.57 -1.33
N LYS A 71 -8.27 9.70 -1.72
CA LYS A 71 -8.17 10.98 -0.99
C LYS A 71 -9.29 11.16 0.04
N ILE A 72 -10.29 10.29 0.04
CA ILE A 72 -11.42 10.36 0.98
C ILE A 72 -10.94 9.91 2.36
N GLU A 73 -11.21 10.73 3.36
CA GLU A 73 -10.86 10.43 4.75
C GLU A 73 -11.63 9.21 5.27
N GLY A 74 -11.04 8.47 6.22
CA GLY A 74 -11.61 7.26 6.82
C GLY A 74 -11.21 5.96 6.11
N ILE A 75 -10.63 6.02 4.93
CA ILE A 75 -10.05 4.85 4.27
C ILE A 75 -8.77 4.43 5.00
N LYS A 76 -8.71 3.19 5.51
CA LYS A 76 -7.52 2.62 6.12
C LYS A 76 -6.49 2.21 5.07
N GLU A 77 -6.94 1.52 4.03
CA GLU A 77 -6.10 1.10 2.91
C GLU A 77 -6.94 1.02 1.63
N LEU A 78 -6.35 1.40 0.50
CA LEU A 78 -6.93 1.21 -0.82
C LEU A 78 -5.89 0.58 -1.75
N LYS A 79 -6.27 -0.53 -2.36
CA LYS A 79 -5.49 -1.24 -3.38
C LYS A 79 -6.39 -1.55 -4.57
N TYR A 80 -5.80 -1.70 -5.74
CA TYR A 80 -6.52 -2.20 -6.91
C TYR A 80 -5.61 -3.08 -7.76
N GLY A 81 -6.22 -3.92 -8.58
CA GLY A 81 -5.48 -4.85 -9.43
C GLY A 81 -6.35 -5.44 -10.54
N LYS A 82 -5.70 -6.18 -11.42
CA LYS A 82 -6.32 -6.98 -12.48
C LYS A 82 -6.47 -8.43 -12.04
N PRO A 83 -7.30 -9.23 -12.74
CA PRO A 83 -7.40 -10.67 -12.49
C PRO A 83 -6.02 -11.33 -12.51
N ALA A 84 -5.76 -12.18 -11.51
CA ALA A 84 -4.53 -12.96 -11.49
C ALA A 84 -4.65 -14.17 -12.42
N PRO A 85 -3.58 -14.54 -13.18
CA PRO A 85 -3.60 -15.69 -14.09
C PRO A 85 -3.48 -17.03 -13.34
N THR A 86 -4.41 -17.27 -12.41
CA THR A 86 -4.45 -18.52 -11.65
C THR A 86 -5.02 -19.66 -12.52
N THR A 87 -4.75 -20.90 -12.11
CA THR A 87 -5.28 -22.08 -12.82
C THR A 87 -6.81 -22.01 -12.90
N PRO A 88 -7.41 -22.14 -14.09
CA PRO A 88 -8.86 -22.16 -14.26
C PRO A 88 -9.50 -23.29 -13.44
N ARG A 89 -10.54 -22.95 -12.68
CA ARG A 89 -11.34 -23.88 -11.86
C ARG A 89 -12.79 -23.42 -11.88
N PRO A 90 -13.78 -24.30 -11.72
CA PRO A 90 -15.20 -23.93 -11.78
C PRO A 90 -15.61 -22.83 -10.78
N VAL A 91 -14.85 -22.66 -9.69
CA VAL A 91 -15.13 -21.67 -8.63
C VAL A 91 -14.36 -20.36 -8.81
N VAL A 92 -13.53 -20.25 -9.86
CA VAL A 92 -12.74 -19.05 -10.14
C VAL A 92 -13.44 -18.23 -11.22
N ASP A 93 -13.86 -17.03 -10.86
CA ASP A 93 -14.36 -16.03 -11.81
C ASP A 93 -13.34 -14.88 -11.93
N ASN A 94 -12.60 -14.90 -13.01
CA ASN A 94 -11.63 -13.87 -13.39
C ASN A 94 -12.14 -13.04 -14.57
N SER A 95 -13.46 -12.93 -14.76
CA SER A 95 -14.07 -12.19 -15.87
C SER A 95 -14.04 -10.67 -15.70
N PHE A 96 -13.76 -10.18 -14.49
CA PHE A 96 -13.69 -8.75 -14.21
C PHE A 96 -12.45 -8.10 -14.84
N SER A 97 -12.51 -6.78 -15.09
CA SER A 97 -11.38 -5.98 -15.58
C SER A 97 -10.47 -5.49 -14.45
N TYR A 98 -11.08 -5.02 -13.37
CA TYR A 98 -10.39 -4.53 -12.18
C TYR A 98 -11.10 -4.92 -10.89
N LEU A 99 -10.29 -5.20 -9.86
CA LEU A 99 -10.69 -5.24 -8.46
C LEU A 99 -10.19 -3.97 -7.78
N LEU A 100 -11.07 -3.32 -7.04
CA LEU A 100 -10.74 -2.30 -6.04
C LEU A 100 -10.99 -2.90 -4.66
N LEU A 101 -9.99 -2.87 -3.80
CA LEU A 101 -10.05 -3.34 -2.43
C LEU A 101 -9.84 -2.17 -1.48
N ILE A 102 -10.82 -1.89 -0.65
CA ILE A 102 -10.73 -0.85 0.36
C ILE A 102 -10.97 -1.48 1.73
N THR A 103 -10.26 -1.01 2.74
CA THR A 103 -10.50 -1.44 4.13
C THR A 103 -10.84 -0.24 5.01
N PHE A 104 -11.73 -0.48 5.98
CA PHE A 104 -12.16 0.47 7.00
C PHE A 104 -12.03 -0.16 8.38
N ASN A 105 -11.85 0.65 9.42
CA ASN A 105 -11.73 0.12 10.77
C ASN A 105 -13.06 -0.35 11.36
N ASN A 106 -14.18 0.18 10.88
CA ASN A 106 -15.52 -0.10 11.39
C ASN A 106 -16.62 0.28 10.38
N MET A 107 -17.86 -0.03 10.73
CA MET A 107 -19.04 0.27 9.90
C MET A 107 -19.34 1.76 9.75
N ASP A 108 -18.98 2.57 10.73
CA ASP A 108 -19.25 4.03 10.64
C ASP A 108 -18.39 4.66 9.54
N GLU A 109 -17.13 4.26 9.43
CA GLU A 109 -16.21 4.76 8.39
C GLU A 109 -16.68 4.40 6.97
N ILE A 110 -17.11 3.16 6.72
CA ILE A 110 -17.65 2.81 5.40
C ILE A 110 -18.96 3.54 5.10
N ASN A 111 -19.84 3.70 6.08
CA ASN A 111 -21.08 4.46 5.91
C ASN A 111 -20.80 5.92 5.53
N VAL A 112 -19.80 6.55 6.14
CA VAL A 112 -19.36 7.90 5.78
C VAL A 112 -18.81 7.93 4.35
N TYR A 113 -17.95 6.97 4.00
CA TYR A 113 -17.35 6.83 2.67
C TYR A 113 -18.40 6.68 1.57
N GLU A 114 -19.37 5.78 1.74
CA GLU A 114 -20.41 5.51 0.74
C GLU A 114 -21.26 6.73 0.43
N ASN A 115 -21.50 7.58 1.41
CA ASN A 115 -22.29 8.80 1.29
C ASN A 115 -21.43 10.07 1.08
N HIS A 116 -20.10 9.92 0.94
CA HIS A 116 -19.21 11.05 0.78
C HIS A 116 -19.45 11.76 -0.56
N PRO A 117 -19.58 13.11 -0.58
CA PRO A 117 -19.82 13.85 -1.84
C PRO A 117 -18.82 13.52 -2.94
N ASP A 118 -17.53 13.40 -2.60
CA ASP A 118 -16.48 13.09 -3.58
C ASP A 118 -16.58 11.65 -4.11
N HIS A 119 -17.06 10.67 -3.28
CA HIS A 119 -17.35 9.32 -3.74
C HIS A 119 -18.47 9.34 -4.79
N LEU A 120 -19.59 10.00 -4.47
CA LEU A 120 -20.74 10.08 -5.37
C LEU A 120 -20.39 10.83 -6.66
N ALA A 121 -19.65 11.95 -6.56
CA ALA A 121 -19.20 12.70 -7.73
C ALA A 121 -18.25 11.90 -8.61
N ALA A 122 -17.32 11.15 -8.01
CA ALA A 122 -16.40 10.29 -8.75
C ALA A 122 -17.16 9.20 -9.53
N ILE A 123 -18.17 8.56 -8.93
CA ILE A 123 -19.02 7.59 -9.64
C ILE A 123 -19.64 8.23 -10.87
N GLU A 124 -20.23 9.41 -10.74
CA GLU A 124 -20.88 10.10 -11.86
C GLU A 124 -19.92 10.41 -13.00
N ILE A 125 -18.68 10.80 -12.70
CA ILE A 125 -17.64 11.13 -13.69
C ILE A 125 -17.18 9.87 -14.45
N TYR A 126 -16.94 8.77 -13.73
CA TYR A 126 -16.23 7.60 -14.26
C TYR A 126 -17.14 6.43 -14.66
N LYS A 127 -18.44 6.43 -14.28
CA LYS A 127 -19.40 5.37 -14.62
C LYS A 127 -19.51 5.08 -16.12
N LYS A 128 -19.12 6.01 -16.98
CA LYS A 128 -19.08 5.85 -18.44
C LYS A 128 -18.12 4.76 -18.94
N TYR A 129 -17.20 4.30 -18.08
CA TYR A 129 -16.15 3.34 -18.46
C TYR A 129 -16.50 1.88 -18.16
N TRP A 130 -17.49 1.61 -17.31
CA TRP A 130 -17.85 0.23 -16.99
C TRP A 130 -19.29 -0.10 -17.40
N THR A 131 -19.53 -1.38 -17.63
CA THR A 131 -20.85 -1.93 -17.94
C THR A 131 -21.48 -2.65 -16.75
N LYS A 132 -20.66 -3.13 -15.82
CA LYS A 132 -21.08 -3.80 -14.63
C LYS A 132 -20.15 -3.47 -13.47
N VAL A 133 -20.72 -3.33 -12.27
CA VAL A 133 -20.00 -3.27 -10.99
C VAL A 133 -20.63 -4.28 -10.06
N GLU A 134 -19.82 -4.96 -9.28
CA GLU A 134 -20.27 -5.87 -8.22
C GLU A 134 -19.48 -5.59 -6.95
N VAL A 135 -20.19 -5.43 -5.84
CA VAL A 135 -19.60 -5.14 -4.53
C VAL A 135 -19.78 -6.35 -3.62
N LYS A 136 -18.74 -6.67 -2.87
CA LYS A 136 -18.77 -7.68 -1.81
C LYS A 136 -18.11 -7.12 -0.57
N ASP A 137 -18.92 -7.00 0.48
CA ASP A 137 -18.49 -6.50 1.78
C ASP A 137 -18.35 -7.65 2.77
N ALA A 138 -17.30 -7.60 3.58
CA ALA A 138 -17.07 -8.57 4.64
C ALA A 138 -16.53 -7.87 5.88
N ILE A 139 -16.89 -8.39 7.06
CA ILE A 139 -16.28 -8.04 8.33
C ILE A 139 -15.35 -9.16 8.76
N LEU A 140 -14.13 -8.82 9.13
CA LEU A 140 -13.15 -9.81 9.62
C LEU A 140 -13.46 -10.18 11.08
N MET A 141 -13.34 -11.47 11.40
CA MET A 141 -13.64 -12.04 12.71
C MET A 141 -12.41 -12.53 13.47
#